data_9962210d746958f5e120f1da9d7c219d
#
_entry.id   9962210d746958f5e120f1da9d7c219d
#
_cell.length_a   1.000
_cell.length_b   1.000
_cell.length_c   1.000
_cell.angle_alpha   90.00
_cell.angle_beta   90.00
_cell.angle_gamma   90.00
#
_symmetry.space_group_name_H-M   'P 1'
#
loop_
_entity.id
_entity.type
_entity.pdbx_description
1 polymer ?
#
loop_
_entity_poly.entity_id
_entity_poly.type
_entity_poly.pdbx_seq_one_letter_code
_entity_poly.pdbx_strand_id
1 'polypeptide(L)'
;MAPLLRPADFPASARRHLDDAKLLEANSRLPNAGHLYGYAAECGLKALLIWHGHPTDAEGSPVHALGFRQHVDQLVITSTFKALKRFVNNRSGAKYLAMIPSISAFSDWKVGHRYFSETALPATLPRWKAAAYEVGRMLDQARMDGKK
;
A
#
# COMPACT_ATOMS: atom_id res chain seq x y z
N MET A 1 -19.89 -7.11 -26.98
CA MET A 1 -18.48 -6.77 -26.66
C MET A 1 -18.16 -7.29 -25.27
N ALA A 2 -17.06 -8.00 -25.12
CA ALA A 2 -16.61 -8.40 -23.77
C ALA A 2 -16.24 -7.13 -22.98
N PRO A 3 -16.54 -7.07 -21.67
CA PRO A 3 -16.12 -5.95 -20.85
C PRO A 3 -14.59 -5.87 -20.81
N LEU A 4 -14.04 -4.66 -20.80
CA LEU A 4 -12.61 -4.44 -20.62
C LEU A 4 -12.20 -5.00 -19.25
N LEU A 5 -11.32 -6.01 -19.28
CA LEU A 5 -10.74 -6.54 -18.06
C LEU A 5 -9.77 -5.51 -17.47
N ARG A 6 -10.01 -5.12 -16.24
CA ARG A 6 -9.07 -4.33 -15.45
C ARG A 6 -8.49 -5.26 -14.39
N PRO A 7 -7.35 -5.92 -14.66
CA PRO A 7 -6.84 -6.96 -13.79
C PRO A 7 -6.33 -6.44 -12.44
N ALA A 8 -5.98 -5.16 -12.34
CA ALA A 8 -5.50 -4.60 -11.09
C ALA A 8 -6.65 -4.42 -10.11
N ASP A 9 -6.54 -5.06 -8.96
CA ASP A 9 -7.47 -4.96 -7.84
C ASP A 9 -6.65 -4.69 -6.59
N PHE A 10 -6.44 -3.41 -6.30
CA PHE A 10 -5.56 -3.00 -5.21
C PHE A 10 -6.11 -3.33 -3.83
N PRO A 11 -7.41 -3.19 -3.53
CA PRO A 11 -7.93 -3.64 -2.24
C PRO A 11 -7.72 -5.13 -1.99
N ALA A 12 -8.07 -5.99 -2.96
CA ALA A 12 -7.88 -7.43 -2.84
C ALA A 12 -6.40 -7.80 -2.75
N SER A 13 -5.55 -7.15 -3.54
CA SER A 13 -4.10 -7.37 -3.51
C SER A 13 -3.49 -6.97 -2.17
N ALA A 14 -3.90 -5.84 -1.60
CA ALA A 14 -3.45 -5.40 -0.29
C ALA A 14 -3.77 -6.44 0.78
N ARG A 15 -4.99 -6.99 0.77
CA ARG A 15 -5.41 -8.04 1.69
C ARG A 15 -4.56 -9.29 1.54
N ARG A 16 -4.40 -9.75 0.31
CA ARG A 16 -3.61 -10.96 0.02
C ARG A 16 -2.18 -10.79 0.52
N HIS A 17 -1.54 -9.68 0.19
CA HIS A 17 -0.18 -9.42 0.64
C HIS A 17 -0.07 -9.34 2.16
N LEU A 18 -1.05 -8.73 2.83
CA LEU A 18 -1.05 -8.64 4.29
C LEU A 18 -1.21 -10.02 4.94
N ASP A 19 -2.12 -10.85 4.44
CA ASP A 19 -2.35 -12.20 4.96
C ASP A 19 -1.12 -13.09 4.71
N ASP A 20 -0.53 -13.01 3.53
CA ASP A 20 0.68 -13.75 3.19
C ASP A 20 1.87 -13.31 4.05
N ALA A 21 2.01 -12.00 4.31
CA ALA A 21 3.04 -11.48 5.19
C ALA A 21 2.91 -12.05 6.62
N LYS A 22 1.70 -12.08 7.15
CA LYS A 22 1.43 -12.66 8.47
C LYS A 22 1.80 -14.14 8.53
N LEU A 23 1.43 -14.90 7.50
CA LEU A 23 1.74 -16.31 7.40
C LEU A 23 3.25 -16.56 7.34
N LEU A 24 3.95 -15.80 6.51
CA LEU A 24 5.40 -15.90 6.36
C LEU A 24 6.12 -15.54 7.67
N GLU A 25 5.69 -14.48 8.34
CA GLU A 25 6.27 -14.09 9.64
C GLU A 25 6.06 -15.17 10.69
N ALA A 26 4.87 -15.77 10.74
CA ALA A 26 4.56 -16.87 11.66
C ALA A 26 5.47 -18.10 11.42
N ASN A 27 5.99 -18.25 10.20
CA ASN A 27 6.91 -19.30 9.80
C ASN A 27 8.37 -18.85 9.74
N SER A 28 8.68 -17.71 10.38
CA SER A 28 10.04 -17.13 10.45
C SER A 28 10.65 -16.80 9.09
N ARG A 29 9.82 -16.54 8.08
CA ARG A 29 10.24 -16.11 6.74
C ARG A 29 10.28 -14.59 6.66
N LEU A 30 11.13 -13.98 7.48
CA LEU A 30 11.12 -12.52 7.73
C LEU A 30 11.43 -11.67 6.48
N PRO A 31 12.41 -12.01 5.61
CA PRO A 31 12.66 -11.19 4.42
C PRO A 31 11.43 -11.02 3.54
N ASN A 32 10.77 -12.12 3.20
CA ASN A 32 9.57 -12.08 2.35
C ASN A 32 8.38 -11.46 3.09
N ALA A 33 8.24 -11.71 4.39
CA ALA A 33 7.21 -11.07 5.20
C ALA A 33 7.31 -9.54 5.14
N GLY A 34 8.51 -9.01 5.39
CA GLY A 34 8.76 -7.55 5.33
C GLY A 34 8.48 -6.98 3.94
N HIS A 35 8.86 -7.71 2.90
CA HIS A 35 8.62 -7.31 1.53
C HIS A 35 7.12 -7.20 1.23
N LEU A 36 6.33 -8.17 1.67
CA LEU A 36 4.88 -8.18 1.47
C LEU A 36 4.15 -7.16 2.34
N TYR A 37 4.64 -6.82 3.52
CA TYR A 37 4.09 -5.69 4.28
C TYR A 37 4.18 -4.39 3.46
N GLY A 38 5.30 -4.17 2.78
CA GLY A 38 5.46 -3.02 1.89
C GLY A 38 4.47 -3.04 0.73
N TYR A 39 4.29 -4.18 0.09
CA TYR A 39 3.30 -4.30 -1.00
C TYR A 39 1.87 -4.11 -0.52
N ALA A 40 1.54 -4.60 0.68
CA ALA A 40 0.21 -4.36 1.26
C ALA A 40 -0.06 -2.86 1.45
N ALA A 41 0.91 -2.13 1.97
CA ALA A 41 0.80 -0.68 2.15
C ALA A 41 0.71 0.05 0.81
N GLU A 42 1.54 -0.32 -0.16
CA GLU A 42 1.50 0.24 -1.52
C GLU A 42 0.12 0.08 -2.16
N CYS A 43 -0.41 -1.14 -2.14
CA CYS A 43 -1.73 -1.43 -2.69
C CYS A 43 -2.83 -0.67 -1.96
N GLY A 44 -2.73 -0.52 -0.64
CA GLY A 44 -3.67 0.27 0.14
C GLY A 44 -3.69 1.74 -0.24
N LEU A 45 -2.52 2.35 -0.44
CA LEU A 45 -2.42 3.74 -0.89
C LEU A 45 -2.96 3.92 -2.31
N LYS A 46 -2.68 2.97 -3.20
CA LYS A 46 -3.23 3.01 -4.57
C LYS A 46 -4.74 2.82 -4.58
N ALA A 47 -5.27 1.98 -3.70
CA ALA A 47 -6.73 1.85 -3.52
C ALA A 47 -7.35 3.18 -3.10
N LEU A 48 -6.74 3.90 -2.16
CA LEU A 48 -7.23 5.22 -1.74
C LEU A 48 -7.30 6.19 -2.92
N LEU A 49 -6.27 6.23 -3.75
CA LEU A 49 -6.25 7.09 -4.93
C LEU A 49 -7.40 6.76 -5.88
N ILE A 50 -7.59 5.49 -6.18
CA ILE A 50 -8.59 5.04 -7.13
C ILE A 50 -10.01 5.26 -6.60
N TRP A 51 -10.26 4.97 -5.33
CA TRP A 51 -11.54 5.24 -4.69
C TRP A 51 -11.93 6.72 -4.70
N HIS A 52 -10.93 7.60 -4.74
CA HIS A 52 -11.15 9.05 -4.78
C HIS A 52 -11.03 9.63 -6.20
N GLY A 53 -11.08 8.78 -7.22
CA GLY A 53 -11.22 9.21 -8.61
C GLY A 53 -9.94 9.48 -9.35
N HIS A 54 -8.76 9.04 -8.84
CA HIS A 54 -7.52 9.16 -9.60
C HIS A 54 -7.62 8.33 -10.88
N PRO A 55 -7.22 8.89 -12.06
CA PRO A 55 -7.31 8.16 -13.33
C PRO A 55 -6.47 6.89 -13.31
N THR A 56 -6.97 5.85 -13.98
CA THR A 56 -6.29 4.57 -14.15
C THR A 56 -6.01 4.30 -15.63
N ASP A 57 -4.98 3.49 -15.88
CA ASP A 57 -4.71 2.98 -17.21
C ASP A 57 -5.64 1.79 -17.55
N ALA A 58 -5.42 1.15 -18.71
CA ALA A 58 -6.25 0.05 -19.17
C ALA A 58 -6.24 -1.16 -18.23
N GLU A 59 -5.18 -1.34 -17.45
CA GLU A 59 -5.04 -2.43 -16.50
C GLU A 59 -5.63 -2.12 -15.13
N GLY A 60 -6.02 -0.87 -14.89
CA GLY A 60 -6.57 -0.43 -13.62
C GLY A 60 -5.53 0.14 -12.65
N SER A 61 -4.29 0.33 -13.08
CA SER A 61 -3.25 0.98 -12.28
C SER A 61 -3.35 2.50 -12.37
N PRO A 62 -2.94 3.25 -11.32
CA PRO A 62 -2.90 4.70 -11.41
C PRO A 62 -2.02 5.15 -12.58
N VAL A 63 -2.47 6.15 -13.34
CA VAL A 63 -1.63 6.74 -14.37
C VAL A 63 -0.40 7.40 -13.76
N HIS A 64 0.65 7.59 -14.56
CA HIS A 64 1.98 8.00 -14.08
C HIS A 64 2.09 9.46 -13.61
N ALA A 65 0.98 10.15 -13.41
CA ALA A 65 1.00 11.52 -12.91
C ALA A 65 1.41 11.56 -11.43
N LEU A 66 2.20 12.56 -11.03
CA LEU A 66 2.59 12.83 -9.65
C LEU A 66 3.35 11.70 -8.93
N GLY A 67 3.87 10.73 -9.67
CA GLY A 67 4.65 9.63 -9.10
C GLY A 67 3.83 8.54 -8.40
N PHE A 68 2.52 8.46 -8.62
CA PHE A 68 1.66 7.52 -7.90
C PHE A 68 1.79 6.06 -8.38
N ARG A 69 2.55 5.80 -9.45
CA ARG A 69 2.85 4.43 -9.90
C ARG A 69 4.04 3.79 -9.21
N GLN A 70 4.66 4.46 -8.28
CA GLN A 70 5.87 4.04 -7.59
C GLN A 70 5.60 2.94 -6.56
N HIS A 71 6.67 2.32 -6.07
CA HIS A 71 6.62 1.46 -4.88
C HIS A 71 6.44 2.29 -3.61
N VAL A 72 6.11 1.60 -2.51
CA VAL A 72 5.70 2.24 -1.26
C VAL A 72 6.73 3.24 -0.71
N ASP A 73 8.02 2.93 -0.80
CA ASP A 73 9.07 3.82 -0.31
C ASP A 73 9.06 5.17 -1.03
N GLN A 74 8.71 5.18 -2.30
CA GLN A 74 8.59 6.41 -3.08
C GLN A 74 7.24 7.11 -2.86
N LEU A 75 6.18 6.35 -2.58
CA LEU A 75 4.86 6.92 -2.30
C LEU A 75 4.85 7.69 -0.98
N VAL A 76 5.67 7.28 0.00
CA VAL A 76 5.71 7.91 1.32
C VAL A 76 6.78 8.98 1.48
N ILE A 77 7.57 9.27 0.46
CA ILE A 77 8.49 10.41 0.50
C ILE A 77 7.70 11.73 0.53
N THR A 78 8.27 12.73 1.20
CA THR A 78 7.57 13.95 1.58
C THR A 78 6.77 14.60 0.44
N SER A 79 7.38 14.80 -0.72
CA SER A 79 6.72 15.52 -1.83
C SER A 79 5.58 14.70 -2.43
N THR A 80 5.81 13.42 -2.70
CA THR A 80 4.80 12.51 -3.29
C THR A 80 3.65 12.27 -2.31
N PHE A 81 3.98 12.01 -1.05
CA PHE A 81 2.94 11.76 -0.05
C PHE A 81 2.10 13.01 0.24
N LYS A 82 2.71 14.18 0.21
CA LYS A 82 1.99 15.45 0.33
C LYS A 82 0.97 15.64 -0.80
N ALA A 83 1.36 15.30 -2.02
CA ALA A 83 0.47 15.34 -3.18
C ALA A 83 -0.67 14.31 -3.05
N LEU A 84 -0.36 13.10 -2.60
CA LEU A 84 -1.36 12.04 -2.36
C LEU A 84 -2.37 12.47 -1.31
N LYS A 85 -1.90 12.98 -0.17
CA LYS A 85 -2.77 13.47 0.90
C LYS A 85 -3.70 14.58 0.42
N ARG A 86 -3.16 15.53 -0.34
CA ARG A 86 -3.95 16.63 -0.89
C ARG A 86 -5.05 16.10 -1.82
N PHE A 87 -4.69 15.18 -2.70
CA PHE A 87 -5.64 14.58 -3.63
C PHE A 87 -6.81 13.91 -2.89
N VAL A 88 -6.48 13.08 -1.89
CA VAL A 88 -7.47 12.32 -1.12
C VAL A 88 -8.29 13.24 -0.21
N ASN A 89 -7.65 14.19 0.47
CA ASN A 89 -8.34 15.16 1.35
C ASN A 89 -9.33 16.02 0.59
N ASN A 90 -8.96 16.49 -0.60
CA ASN A 90 -9.85 17.32 -1.43
C ASN A 90 -11.09 16.56 -1.93
N ARG A 91 -11.12 15.25 -1.76
CA ARG A 91 -12.20 14.37 -2.18
C ARG A 91 -12.85 13.62 -1.01
N SER A 92 -12.81 14.23 0.18
CA SER A 92 -13.46 13.72 1.39
C SER A 92 -12.86 12.40 1.92
N GLY A 93 -11.57 12.17 1.68
CA GLY A 93 -10.88 10.96 2.14
C GLY A 93 -10.08 11.11 3.42
N ALA A 94 -10.18 12.25 4.11
CA ALA A 94 -9.36 12.55 5.29
C ALA A 94 -9.47 11.48 6.40
N LYS A 95 -10.64 10.89 6.58
CA LYS A 95 -10.85 9.86 7.62
C LYS A 95 -10.00 8.61 7.39
N TYR A 96 -9.77 8.22 6.15
CA TYR A 96 -8.93 7.06 5.83
C TYR A 96 -7.45 7.38 6.08
N LEU A 97 -7.00 8.56 5.69
CA LEU A 97 -5.63 8.99 5.97
C LEU A 97 -5.33 9.07 7.46
N ALA A 98 -6.31 9.46 8.26
CA ALA A 98 -6.17 9.50 9.72
C ALA A 98 -5.99 8.11 10.34
N MET A 99 -6.36 7.04 9.64
CA MET A 99 -6.21 5.66 10.10
C MET A 99 -4.83 5.07 9.83
N ILE A 100 -3.99 5.76 9.06
CA ILE A 100 -2.66 5.26 8.67
C ILE A 100 -1.53 6.24 9.09
N PRO A 101 -1.48 6.64 10.39
CA PRO A 101 -0.51 7.65 10.83
C PRO A 101 0.94 7.19 10.75
N SER A 102 1.20 5.87 10.71
CA SER A 102 2.56 5.31 10.72
C SER A 102 3.08 4.96 9.31
N ILE A 103 2.39 5.38 8.26
CA ILE A 103 2.73 4.97 6.88
C ILE A 103 4.15 5.38 6.46
N SER A 104 4.70 6.44 7.03
CA SER A 104 6.07 6.89 6.76
C SER A 104 7.15 5.89 7.22
N ALA A 105 6.78 4.89 8.02
CA ALA A 105 7.68 3.80 8.40
C ALA A 105 8.27 3.06 7.18
N PHE A 106 7.58 3.09 6.03
CA PHE A 106 8.06 2.45 4.81
C PHE A 106 9.10 3.27 4.04
N SER A 107 9.55 4.41 4.55
CA SER A 107 10.54 5.23 3.86
C SER A 107 11.89 4.51 3.66
N ASP A 108 12.23 3.56 4.51
CA ASP A 108 13.43 2.73 4.40
C ASP A 108 13.18 1.35 3.77
N TRP A 109 11.96 1.05 3.39
CA TRP A 109 11.63 -0.16 2.63
C TRP A 109 12.14 -0.01 1.19
N LYS A 110 12.72 -1.09 0.64
CA LYS A 110 13.27 -1.10 -0.72
C LYS A 110 12.84 -2.36 -1.45
N VAL A 111 12.48 -2.23 -2.71
CA VAL A 111 12.19 -3.40 -3.55
C VAL A 111 13.41 -4.33 -3.65
N GLY A 112 14.62 -3.78 -3.56
CA GLY A 112 15.88 -4.54 -3.58
C GLY A 112 16.10 -5.42 -2.36
N HIS A 113 15.38 -5.23 -1.27
CA HIS A 113 15.50 -6.09 -0.07
C HIS A 113 15.21 -7.56 -0.36
N ARG A 114 14.46 -7.87 -1.41
CA ARG A 114 14.20 -9.25 -1.85
C ARG A 114 15.46 -10.01 -2.23
N TYR A 115 16.56 -9.31 -2.46
CA TYR A 115 17.87 -9.90 -2.79
C TYR A 115 18.81 -9.95 -1.59
N PHE A 116 18.42 -9.40 -0.44
CA PHE A 116 19.25 -9.35 0.74
C PHE A 116 19.24 -10.70 1.46
N SER A 117 20.34 -10.98 2.17
CA SER A 117 20.38 -12.13 3.06
C SER A 117 19.45 -11.93 4.26
N GLU A 118 19.06 -13.03 4.91
CA GLU A 118 18.17 -12.99 6.07
C GLU A 118 18.72 -12.17 7.24
N THR A 119 20.06 -12.07 7.33
CA THR A 119 20.73 -11.32 8.39
C THR A 119 20.89 -9.83 8.08
N ALA A 120 20.58 -9.39 6.85
CA ALA A 120 20.77 -8.01 6.41
C ALA A 120 19.46 -7.20 6.39
N LEU A 121 18.40 -7.72 7.00
CA LEU A 121 17.12 -7.02 7.07
C LEU A 121 17.19 -5.78 7.97
N PRO A 122 16.56 -4.67 7.57
CA PRO A 122 16.44 -3.51 8.45
C PRO A 122 15.74 -3.85 9.77
N ALA A 123 16.22 -3.25 10.86
CA ALA A 123 15.62 -3.40 12.18
C ALA A 123 14.20 -2.79 12.26
N THR A 124 13.77 -2.10 11.21
CA THR A 124 12.47 -1.42 11.13
C THR A 124 11.31 -2.33 10.72
N LEU A 125 11.54 -3.61 10.41
CA LEU A 125 10.48 -4.54 10.02
C LEU A 125 9.27 -4.53 10.97
N PRO A 126 9.41 -4.53 12.31
CA PRO A 126 8.26 -4.43 13.20
C PRO A 126 7.42 -3.16 12.99
N ARG A 127 8.05 -2.06 12.59
CA ARG A 127 7.35 -0.81 12.28
C ARG A 127 6.60 -0.92 10.95
N TRP A 128 7.15 -1.65 9.97
CA TRP A 128 6.44 -1.94 8.72
C TRP A 128 5.19 -2.77 8.99
N LYS A 129 5.31 -3.79 9.85
CA LYS A 129 4.19 -4.61 10.25
C LYS A 129 3.07 -3.78 10.87
N ALA A 130 3.39 -2.93 11.84
CA ALA A 130 2.41 -2.07 12.50
C ALA A 130 1.71 -1.14 11.48
N ALA A 131 2.48 -0.52 10.61
CA ALA A 131 1.94 0.36 9.56
C ALA A 131 1.06 -0.40 8.57
N ALA A 132 1.45 -1.61 8.16
CA ALA A 132 0.64 -2.45 7.27
C ALA A 132 -0.68 -2.87 7.92
N TYR A 133 -0.68 -3.13 9.23
CA TYR A 133 -1.91 -3.45 9.97
C TYR A 133 -2.85 -2.25 10.03
N GLU A 134 -2.33 -1.03 10.14
CA GLU A 134 -3.13 0.18 10.04
C GLU A 134 -3.81 0.27 8.66
N VAL A 135 -3.07 -0.03 7.60
CA VAL A 135 -3.64 -0.07 6.24
C VAL A 135 -4.75 -1.12 6.15
N GLY A 136 -4.56 -2.29 6.75
CA GLY A 136 -5.59 -3.33 6.81
C GLY A 136 -6.87 -2.85 7.47
N ARG A 137 -6.77 -2.16 8.60
CA ARG A 137 -7.93 -1.59 9.29
C ARG A 137 -8.61 -0.50 8.46
N MET A 138 -7.83 0.33 7.77
CA MET A 138 -8.36 1.34 6.87
C MET A 138 -9.15 0.70 5.71
N LEU A 139 -8.63 -0.37 5.12
CA LEU A 139 -9.34 -1.12 4.08
C LEU A 139 -10.64 -1.72 4.59
N ASP A 140 -10.66 -2.24 5.82
CA ASP A 140 -11.89 -2.74 6.45
C ASP A 140 -12.93 -1.64 6.59
N GLN A 141 -12.53 -0.47 7.06
CA GLN A 141 -13.42 0.67 7.20
C GLN A 141 -13.97 1.12 5.84
N ALA A 142 -13.10 1.21 4.84
CA ALA A 142 -13.50 1.60 3.50
C ALA A 142 -14.53 0.62 2.91
N ARG A 143 -14.33 -0.69 3.14
CA ARG A 143 -15.28 -1.72 2.71
C ARG A 143 -16.64 -1.55 3.41
N MET A 144 -16.64 -1.29 4.71
CA MET A 144 -17.87 -1.02 5.47
C MET A 144 -18.58 0.23 4.96
N ASP A 145 -17.83 1.19 4.46
CA ASP A 145 -18.38 2.43 3.87
C ASP A 145 -18.84 2.23 2.42
N GLY A 146 -18.75 1.02 1.87
CA GLY A 146 -19.21 0.71 0.52
C GLY A 146 -18.18 0.91 -0.59
N LYS A 147 -16.92 1.15 -0.26
CA LYS A 147 -15.84 1.21 -1.27
C LYS A 147 -15.59 -0.18 -1.86
N LYS A 148 -15.38 -0.23 -3.19
CA LYS A 148 -15.18 -1.48 -3.93
C LYS A 148 -13.89 -1.46 -4.72
#